data_885da493d4f8624db0b88c29eb8cab4d
#
_entry.id   885da493d4f8624db0b88c29eb8cab4d
#
_cell.length_a   1.000
_cell.length_b   1.000
_cell.length_c   1.000
_cell.angle_alpha   90.00
_cell.angle_beta   90.00
_cell.angle_gamma   90.00
#
_symmetry.space_group_name_H-M   'P 1'
#
loop_
_entity.id
_entity.type
_entity.pdbx_description
1 polymer ?
#
loop_
_entity_poly.entity_id
_entity_poly.type
_entity_poly.pdbx_seq_one_letter_code
_entity_poly.pdbx_strand_id
1 'polypeptide(L)'
;MNDYLQSIIDRDPAAKSKLGVILTYPGVKAVFFHQIAHFFSTARFDLIARIISQFSRFFTGVEIHPKAKIGKNLFIDHGMGIVIGETSEIGDNVTIYHMATLGGISPSIDSDNQRNVKRHPTLKDNVVVGSGAQVLGPVVVGKNAKIGANAVVTKDVPENAVMVGIPAKNVGTTTEEFKPYGIANGDN
;
A
#
# COMPACT_ATOMS: atom_id res chain seq x y z
N MET A 1 15.64 -7.28 8.67
CA MET A 1 16.07 -7.26 7.24
C MET A 1 15.94 -8.65 6.59
N ASN A 2 16.56 -9.68 7.17
CA ASN A 2 16.54 -11.04 6.57
C ASN A 2 15.12 -11.59 6.38
N ASP A 3 14.25 -11.47 7.38
CA ASP A 3 12.87 -11.95 7.34
C ASP A 3 12.00 -11.14 6.36
N TYR A 4 12.24 -9.84 6.25
CA TYR A 4 11.58 -8.98 5.27
C TYR A 4 11.86 -9.42 3.83
N LEU A 5 13.14 -9.64 3.49
CA LEU A 5 13.51 -10.10 2.14
C LEU A 5 12.99 -11.51 1.85
N GLN A 6 12.96 -12.38 2.88
CA GLN A 6 12.38 -13.71 2.73
C GLN A 6 10.89 -13.62 2.46
N SER A 7 10.16 -12.77 3.18
CA SER A 7 8.72 -12.58 2.97
C SER A 7 8.35 -12.10 1.55
N ILE A 8 9.27 -11.40 0.86
CA ILE A 8 9.08 -11.02 -0.55
C ILE A 8 9.27 -12.22 -1.45
N ILE A 9 10.35 -12.99 -1.24
CA ILE A 9 10.63 -14.22 -2.02
C ILE A 9 9.46 -15.20 -1.92
N ASP A 10 8.87 -15.35 -0.73
CA ASP A 10 7.74 -16.25 -0.49
C ASP A 10 6.45 -15.81 -1.21
N ARG A 11 6.33 -14.52 -1.55
CA ARG A 11 5.14 -13.93 -2.20
C ARG A 11 5.30 -13.65 -3.69
N ASP A 12 6.53 -13.61 -4.19
CA ASP A 12 6.82 -13.32 -5.59
C ASP A 12 7.59 -14.49 -6.24
N PRO A 13 6.95 -15.26 -7.13
CA PRO A 13 7.60 -16.35 -7.85
C PRO A 13 8.79 -15.92 -8.71
N ALA A 14 8.90 -14.65 -9.09
CA ALA A 14 10.02 -14.11 -9.87
C ALA A 14 11.25 -13.81 -8.99
N ALA A 15 11.09 -13.70 -7.67
CA ALA A 15 12.15 -13.38 -6.72
C ALA A 15 13.02 -14.60 -6.42
N LYS A 16 14.20 -14.69 -7.04
CA LYS A 16 15.10 -15.86 -6.92
C LYS A 16 16.15 -15.75 -5.82
N SER A 17 16.47 -14.55 -5.36
CA SER A 17 17.51 -14.34 -4.34
C SER A 17 17.34 -13.02 -3.59
N LYS A 18 17.77 -13.00 -2.34
CA LYS A 18 17.74 -11.77 -1.51
C LYS A 18 18.56 -10.64 -2.11
N LEU A 19 19.72 -10.94 -2.69
CA LEU A 19 20.55 -9.94 -3.35
C LEU A 19 19.84 -9.35 -4.58
N GLY A 20 19.19 -10.19 -5.39
CA GLY A 20 18.37 -9.75 -6.52
C GLY A 20 17.26 -8.81 -6.05
N VAL A 21 16.53 -9.18 -5.00
CA VAL A 21 15.45 -8.36 -4.43
C VAL A 21 15.97 -7.00 -3.96
N ILE A 22 17.09 -6.94 -3.24
CA ILE A 22 17.69 -5.66 -2.79
C ILE A 22 18.04 -4.76 -3.99
N LEU A 23 18.66 -5.33 -5.02
CA LEU A 23 19.20 -4.55 -6.13
C LEU A 23 18.13 -4.12 -7.14
N THR A 24 17.09 -4.94 -7.36
CA THR A 24 16.18 -4.75 -8.50
C THR A 24 14.76 -4.34 -8.10
N TYR A 25 14.32 -4.52 -6.83
CA TYR A 25 12.97 -4.20 -6.41
C TYR A 25 12.84 -2.76 -5.92
N PRO A 26 12.12 -1.90 -6.64
CA PRO A 26 11.96 -0.50 -6.25
C PRO A 26 11.20 -0.36 -4.92
N GLY A 27 10.25 -1.25 -4.64
CA GLY A 27 9.50 -1.26 -3.39
C GLY A 27 10.37 -1.44 -2.15
N VAL A 28 11.39 -2.29 -2.21
CA VAL A 28 12.35 -2.49 -1.11
C VAL A 28 13.13 -1.21 -0.82
N LYS A 29 13.58 -0.54 -1.87
CA LYS A 29 14.29 0.74 -1.75
C LYS A 29 13.37 1.82 -1.19
N ALA A 30 12.11 1.88 -1.65
CA ALA A 30 11.12 2.85 -1.18
C ALA A 30 10.82 2.67 0.31
N VAL A 31 10.64 1.45 0.79
CA VAL A 31 10.45 1.15 2.22
C VAL A 31 11.69 1.52 3.04
N PHE A 32 12.88 1.23 2.54
CA PHE A 32 14.13 1.62 3.21
C PHE A 32 14.26 3.16 3.35
N PHE A 33 14.06 3.91 2.27
CA PHE A 33 14.08 5.37 2.32
C PHE A 33 12.96 5.93 3.20
N HIS A 34 11.78 5.31 3.19
CA HIS A 34 10.70 5.70 4.08
C HIS A 34 11.08 5.57 5.56
N GLN A 35 11.74 4.48 5.97
CA GLN A 35 12.19 4.32 7.36
C GLN A 35 13.11 5.47 7.79
N ILE A 36 14.02 5.90 6.91
CA ILE A 36 14.89 7.04 7.17
C ILE A 36 14.09 8.34 7.26
N ALA A 37 13.21 8.59 6.29
CA ALA A 37 12.36 9.77 6.27
C ALA A 37 11.44 9.85 7.49
N HIS A 38 10.87 8.72 7.89
CA HIS A 38 10.01 8.60 9.06
C HIS A 38 10.77 8.93 10.36
N PHE A 39 12.00 8.44 10.50
CA PHE A 39 12.86 8.79 11.64
C PHE A 39 13.07 10.32 11.74
N PHE A 40 13.41 11.00 10.65
CA PHE A 40 13.57 12.45 10.65
C PHE A 40 12.25 13.18 10.94
N SER A 41 11.13 12.68 10.42
CA SER A 41 9.81 13.27 10.69
C SER A 41 9.41 13.13 12.16
N THR A 42 9.67 11.98 12.78
CA THR A 42 9.42 11.79 14.24
C THR A 42 10.32 12.67 15.10
N ALA A 43 11.53 12.95 14.65
CA ALA A 43 12.45 13.89 15.26
C ALA A 43 12.14 15.37 14.96
N ARG A 44 11.01 15.67 14.29
CA ARG A 44 10.56 17.02 13.91
C ARG A 44 11.43 17.74 12.86
N PHE A 45 12.24 17.00 12.12
CA PHE A 45 12.98 17.52 10.95
C PHE A 45 12.16 17.32 9.66
N ASP A 46 10.94 17.88 9.63
CA ASP A 46 9.95 17.61 8.56
C ASP A 46 10.48 17.96 7.16
N LEU A 47 11.24 19.05 7.01
CA LEU A 47 11.82 19.41 5.71
C LEU A 47 12.79 18.34 5.21
N ILE A 48 13.69 17.87 6.06
CA ILE A 48 14.66 16.81 5.71
C ILE A 48 13.90 15.53 5.35
N ALA A 49 12.92 15.16 6.16
CA ALA A 49 12.07 14.00 5.90
C ALA A 49 11.37 14.08 4.51
N ARG A 50 10.84 15.25 4.16
CA ARG A 50 10.21 15.48 2.85
C ARG A 50 11.20 15.42 1.70
N ILE A 51 12.39 15.96 1.85
CA ILE A 51 13.45 15.88 0.83
C ILE A 51 13.84 14.42 0.58
N ILE A 52 14.04 13.62 1.64
CA ILE A 52 14.35 12.19 1.52
C ILE A 52 13.21 11.44 0.81
N SER A 53 11.95 11.73 1.16
CA SER A 53 10.79 11.14 0.52
C SER A 53 10.71 11.47 -0.98
N GLN A 54 10.98 12.72 -1.38
CA GLN A 54 10.99 13.11 -2.80
C GLN A 54 12.17 12.47 -3.57
N PHE A 55 13.33 12.35 -2.94
CA PHE A 55 14.46 11.62 -3.50
C PHE A 55 14.10 10.15 -3.73
N SER A 56 13.49 9.50 -2.74
CA SER A 56 12.97 8.13 -2.89
C SER A 56 12.02 8.00 -4.06
N ARG A 57 11.02 8.90 -4.16
CA ARG A 57 10.06 8.92 -5.27
C ARG A 57 10.74 9.02 -6.63
N PHE A 58 11.73 9.90 -6.76
CA PHE A 58 12.46 10.07 -8.03
C PHE A 58 13.11 8.77 -8.50
N PHE A 59 13.73 8.00 -7.59
CA PHE A 59 14.46 6.77 -7.94
C PHE A 59 13.58 5.52 -8.00
N THR A 60 12.45 5.50 -7.28
CA THR A 60 11.63 4.29 -7.14
C THR A 60 10.27 4.37 -7.83
N GLY A 61 9.82 5.59 -8.16
CA GLY A 61 8.47 5.82 -8.65
C GLY A 61 7.38 5.67 -7.58
N VAL A 62 7.76 5.49 -6.29
CA VAL A 62 6.86 5.27 -5.16
C VAL A 62 6.88 6.49 -4.25
N GLU A 63 5.72 7.10 -4.03
CA GLU A 63 5.56 8.17 -3.05
C GLU A 63 5.03 7.62 -1.73
N ILE A 64 5.83 7.74 -0.67
CA ILE A 64 5.39 7.45 0.70
C ILE A 64 5.60 8.70 1.55
N HIS A 65 4.52 9.21 2.14
CA HIS A 65 4.62 10.35 3.03
C HIS A 65 5.42 9.97 4.28
N PRO A 66 6.38 10.80 4.76
CA PRO A 66 7.22 10.46 5.92
C PRO A 66 6.46 10.12 7.21
N LYS A 67 5.27 10.68 7.41
CA LYS A 67 4.43 10.42 8.58
C LYS A 67 3.56 9.16 8.48
N ALA A 68 3.47 8.52 7.32
CA ALA A 68 2.75 7.27 7.19
C ALA A 68 3.32 6.21 8.13
N LYS A 69 2.45 5.42 8.75
CA LYS A 69 2.84 4.33 9.63
C LYS A 69 2.81 3.02 8.85
N ILE A 70 3.91 2.29 8.85
CA ILE A 70 4.05 1.05 8.08
C ILE A 70 4.49 -0.06 9.04
N GLY A 71 3.72 -1.14 9.06
CA GLY A 71 4.01 -2.37 9.79
C GLY A 71 5.11 -3.20 9.13
N LYS A 72 5.25 -4.44 9.56
CA LYS A 72 6.27 -5.36 9.08
C LYS A 72 5.91 -5.93 7.71
N ASN A 73 6.93 -6.27 6.93
CA ASN A 73 6.82 -7.04 5.70
C ASN A 73 5.90 -6.42 4.63
N LEU A 74 5.82 -5.09 4.54
CA LEU A 74 5.14 -4.45 3.43
C LEU A 74 5.81 -4.85 2.11
N PHE A 75 5.06 -5.51 1.23
CA PHE A 75 5.51 -5.82 -0.13
C PHE A 75 4.89 -4.85 -1.13
N ILE A 76 5.73 -4.07 -1.77
CA ILE A 76 5.36 -3.18 -2.88
C ILE A 76 5.84 -3.85 -4.15
N ASP A 77 4.89 -4.34 -4.96
CA ASP A 77 5.19 -5.03 -6.21
C ASP A 77 5.13 -4.05 -7.40
N HIS A 78 6.15 -4.08 -8.25
CA HIS A 78 6.44 -3.14 -9.34
C HIS A 78 6.62 -1.68 -8.89
N GLY A 79 5.81 -1.15 -8.00
CA GLY A 79 5.95 0.10 -7.28
C GLY A 79 5.57 1.37 -8.06
N MET A 80 5.78 1.46 -9.34
CA MET A 80 5.57 2.68 -10.13
C MET A 80 4.17 3.28 -9.89
N GLY A 81 4.12 4.58 -9.55
CA GLY A 81 2.89 5.34 -9.40
C GLY A 81 2.11 5.08 -8.11
N ILE A 82 2.65 4.33 -7.14
CA ILE A 82 2.04 4.20 -5.81
C ILE A 82 2.13 5.53 -5.07
N VAL A 83 1.03 5.91 -4.40
CA VAL A 83 0.98 7.05 -3.49
C VAL A 83 0.41 6.62 -2.13
N ILE A 84 1.18 6.82 -1.06
CA ILE A 84 0.77 6.55 0.32
C ILE A 84 0.75 7.87 1.10
N GLY A 85 -0.45 8.33 1.45
CA GLY A 85 -0.69 9.64 2.06
C GLY A 85 -0.30 9.73 3.53
N GLU A 86 -0.27 10.96 4.05
CA GLU A 86 0.30 11.36 5.34
C GLU A 86 -0.18 10.56 6.54
N THR A 87 -1.51 10.36 6.66
CA THR A 87 -2.11 9.70 7.82
C THR A 87 -2.48 8.23 7.54
N SER A 88 -1.89 7.63 6.48
CA SER A 88 -2.07 6.21 6.20
C SER A 88 -1.45 5.36 7.30
N GLU A 89 -2.15 4.27 7.65
CA GLU A 89 -1.65 3.24 8.55
C GLU A 89 -1.73 1.89 7.84
N ILE A 90 -0.61 1.19 7.78
CA ILE A 90 -0.48 -0.09 7.07
C ILE A 90 -0.03 -1.14 8.08
N GLY A 91 -0.81 -2.20 8.21
CA GLY A 91 -0.53 -3.34 9.07
C GLY A 91 0.61 -4.23 8.56
N ASP A 92 0.73 -5.41 9.14
CA ASP A 92 1.77 -6.37 8.81
C ASP A 92 1.41 -7.20 7.56
N ASN A 93 2.42 -7.62 6.79
CA ASN A 93 2.30 -8.49 5.61
C ASN A 93 1.36 -7.96 4.50
N VAL A 94 1.17 -6.67 4.41
CA VAL A 94 0.37 -6.05 3.36
C VAL A 94 1.11 -6.12 2.03
N THR A 95 0.35 -6.33 0.93
CA THR A 95 0.86 -6.27 -0.45
C THR A 95 0.16 -5.15 -1.20
N ILE A 96 0.94 -4.29 -1.87
CA ILE A 96 0.40 -3.18 -2.68
C ILE A 96 1.03 -3.24 -4.07
N TYR A 97 0.19 -3.34 -5.09
CA TYR A 97 0.63 -3.32 -6.48
C TYR A 97 0.74 -1.89 -7.02
N HIS A 98 1.44 -1.76 -8.15
CA HIS A 98 1.69 -0.48 -8.83
C HIS A 98 0.42 0.36 -9.05
N MET A 99 0.59 1.69 -9.19
CA MET A 99 -0.48 2.67 -9.45
C MET A 99 -1.56 2.74 -8.36
N ALA A 100 -1.42 2.01 -7.24
CA ALA A 100 -2.38 2.09 -6.15
C ALA A 100 -2.23 3.38 -5.35
N THR A 101 -3.35 3.93 -4.86
CA THR A 101 -3.36 5.15 -4.04
C THR A 101 -4.05 4.92 -2.70
N LEU A 102 -3.38 5.28 -1.62
CA LEU A 102 -3.96 5.45 -0.29
C LEU A 102 -4.12 6.96 -0.04
N GLY A 103 -5.26 7.53 -0.48
CA GLY A 103 -5.48 8.97 -0.59
C GLY A 103 -6.52 9.51 0.37
N GLY A 104 -6.58 10.84 0.45
CA GLY A 104 -7.70 11.57 1.06
C GLY A 104 -8.86 11.67 0.06
N ILE A 105 -10.10 11.82 0.56
CA ILE A 105 -11.30 11.95 -0.28
C ILE A 105 -11.66 13.41 -0.56
N SER A 106 -11.37 14.30 0.38
CA SER A 106 -11.77 15.69 0.28
C SER A 106 -10.78 16.51 -0.54
N PRO A 107 -11.25 17.40 -1.40
CA PRO A 107 -10.39 18.35 -2.12
C PRO A 107 -9.75 19.36 -1.15
N SER A 108 -8.75 20.08 -1.63
CA SER A 108 -7.99 21.06 -0.85
C SER A 108 -8.76 22.35 -0.49
N ILE A 109 -10.03 22.48 -0.85
CA ILE A 109 -10.84 23.68 -0.65
C ILE A 109 -10.95 24.08 0.82
N ASP A 110 -10.88 23.12 1.74
CA ASP A 110 -10.99 23.31 3.18
C ASP A 110 -9.80 22.72 3.91
N SER A 111 -8.60 23.08 3.49
CA SER A 111 -7.35 22.47 3.94
C SER A 111 -7.09 22.65 5.44
N ASP A 112 -7.55 23.75 6.03
CA ASP A 112 -7.33 24.02 7.46
C ASP A 112 -8.08 23.04 8.34
N ASN A 113 -9.30 22.66 7.98
CA ASN A 113 -10.08 21.63 8.69
C ASN A 113 -9.56 20.22 8.47
N GLN A 114 -8.67 20.02 7.48
CA GLN A 114 -8.05 18.73 7.17
C GLN A 114 -6.65 18.54 7.77
N ARG A 115 -6.11 19.57 8.42
CA ARG A 115 -4.81 19.51 9.10
C ARG A 115 -4.93 18.73 10.41
N ASN A 116 -3.92 17.88 10.66
CA ASN A 116 -3.80 17.09 11.89
C ASN A 116 -4.98 16.12 12.17
N VAL A 117 -5.81 15.82 11.16
CA VAL A 117 -6.88 14.83 11.27
C VAL A 117 -6.57 13.59 10.44
N LYS A 118 -7.12 12.45 10.85
CA LYS A 118 -7.08 11.21 10.07
C LYS A 118 -7.87 11.40 8.78
N ARG A 119 -7.21 11.32 7.62
CA ARG A 119 -7.83 11.54 6.29
C ARG A 119 -7.41 10.53 5.23
N HIS A 120 -6.51 9.60 5.58
CA HIS A 120 -6.04 8.53 4.70
C HIS A 120 -6.38 7.16 5.29
N PRO A 121 -6.40 6.10 4.46
CA PRO A 121 -6.83 4.77 4.88
C PRO A 121 -5.99 4.14 5.99
N THR A 122 -6.63 3.17 6.67
CA THR A 122 -5.98 2.17 7.52
C THR A 122 -6.15 0.81 6.89
N LEU A 123 -5.06 0.17 6.51
CA LEU A 123 -5.03 -1.22 6.06
C LEU A 123 -4.65 -2.12 7.23
N LYS A 124 -5.46 -3.12 7.52
CA LYS A 124 -5.12 -4.15 8.53
C LYS A 124 -4.18 -5.19 7.94
N ASP A 125 -3.78 -6.18 8.76
CA ASP A 125 -2.80 -7.19 8.37
C ASP A 125 -3.27 -8.03 7.16
N ASN A 126 -2.31 -8.47 6.36
CA ASN A 126 -2.50 -9.34 5.20
C ASN A 126 -3.43 -8.76 4.11
N VAL A 127 -3.69 -7.46 4.12
CA VAL A 127 -4.47 -6.82 3.05
C VAL A 127 -3.69 -6.85 1.74
N VAL A 128 -4.40 -7.11 0.65
CA VAL A 128 -3.86 -7.00 -0.72
C VAL A 128 -4.57 -5.87 -1.45
N VAL A 129 -3.81 -4.93 -1.99
CA VAL A 129 -4.32 -3.82 -2.81
C VAL A 129 -3.85 -4.02 -4.24
N GLY A 130 -4.79 -4.32 -5.13
CA GLY A 130 -4.55 -4.58 -6.55
C GLY A 130 -4.06 -3.34 -7.30
N SER A 131 -3.49 -3.58 -8.48
CA SER A 131 -2.94 -2.53 -9.34
C SER A 131 -3.97 -1.46 -9.70
N GLY A 132 -3.59 -0.19 -9.61
CA GLY A 132 -4.47 0.94 -9.94
C GLY A 132 -5.61 1.18 -8.95
N ALA A 133 -5.75 0.40 -7.89
CA ALA A 133 -6.82 0.58 -6.91
C ALA A 133 -6.68 1.89 -6.14
N GLN A 134 -7.81 2.54 -5.89
CA GLN A 134 -7.89 3.80 -5.16
C GLN A 134 -8.63 3.56 -3.84
N VAL A 135 -7.94 3.67 -2.72
CA VAL A 135 -8.54 3.61 -1.38
C VAL A 135 -8.53 5.01 -0.81
N LEU A 136 -9.71 5.61 -0.66
CA LEU A 136 -9.85 7.04 -0.44
C LEU A 136 -10.61 7.36 0.85
N GLY A 137 -10.06 8.28 1.63
CA GLY A 137 -10.64 8.71 2.90
C GLY A 137 -10.12 7.93 4.09
N PRO A 138 -10.59 8.25 5.31
CA PRO A 138 -10.15 7.61 6.55
C PRO A 138 -10.82 6.23 6.77
N VAL A 139 -10.97 5.47 5.68
CA VAL A 139 -11.61 4.16 5.69
C VAL A 139 -10.70 3.09 6.30
N VAL A 140 -11.31 2.08 6.89
CA VAL A 140 -10.61 0.91 7.41
C VAL A 140 -10.82 -0.27 6.47
N VAL A 141 -9.72 -0.84 5.99
CA VAL A 141 -9.72 -2.10 5.23
C VAL A 141 -9.38 -3.23 6.19
N GLY A 142 -10.35 -4.13 6.39
CA GLY A 142 -10.25 -5.22 7.35
C GLY A 142 -9.18 -6.25 7.02
N LYS A 143 -8.77 -7.03 8.01
CA LYS A 143 -7.74 -8.06 7.89
C LYS A 143 -8.05 -9.05 6.77
N ASN A 144 -7.02 -9.47 6.03
CA ASN A 144 -7.09 -10.40 4.90
C ASN A 144 -7.98 -9.93 3.73
N ALA A 145 -8.52 -8.70 3.74
CA ALA A 145 -9.31 -8.22 2.63
C ALA A 145 -8.48 -8.06 1.36
N LYS A 146 -9.12 -8.23 0.22
CA LYS A 146 -8.51 -8.06 -1.11
C LYS A 146 -9.25 -6.99 -1.88
N ILE A 147 -8.52 -5.97 -2.31
CA ILE A 147 -9.03 -4.92 -3.17
C ILE A 147 -8.58 -5.25 -4.59
N GLY A 148 -9.53 -5.46 -5.47
CA GLY A 148 -9.26 -5.79 -6.88
C GLY A 148 -8.63 -4.63 -7.64
N ALA A 149 -7.98 -4.94 -8.77
CA ALA A 149 -7.37 -3.92 -9.60
C ALA A 149 -8.38 -2.87 -10.07
N ASN A 150 -7.96 -1.60 -10.11
CA ASN A 150 -8.76 -0.44 -10.48
C ASN A 150 -10.05 -0.25 -9.65
N ALA A 151 -10.20 -0.92 -8.52
CA ALA A 151 -11.34 -0.69 -7.63
C ALA A 151 -11.22 0.66 -6.90
N VAL A 152 -12.36 1.34 -6.69
CA VAL A 152 -12.41 2.60 -5.94
C VAL A 152 -13.16 2.39 -4.63
N VAL A 153 -12.42 2.34 -3.53
CA VAL A 153 -12.93 2.10 -2.17
C VAL A 153 -13.07 3.44 -1.44
N THR A 154 -14.29 3.76 -1.01
CA THR A 154 -14.62 4.98 -0.27
C THR A 154 -15.41 4.71 1.03
N LYS A 155 -15.54 3.45 1.41
CA LYS A 155 -16.20 2.99 2.64
C LYS A 155 -15.38 1.89 3.29
N ASP A 156 -15.62 1.66 4.56
CA ASP A 156 -14.97 0.58 5.29
C ASP A 156 -15.20 -0.78 4.62
N VAL A 157 -14.17 -1.60 4.67
CA VAL A 157 -14.16 -2.94 4.06
C VAL A 157 -14.10 -3.99 5.19
N PRO A 158 -15.04 -4.93 5.23
CA PRO A 158 -15.01 -6.02 6.20
C PRO A 158 -13.75 -6.89 6.10
N GLU A 159 -13.44 -7.61 7.18
CA GLU A 159 -12.40 -8.63 7.15
C GLU A 159 -12.72 -9.71 6.12
N ASN A 160 -11.67 -10.24 5.47
CA ASN A 160 -11.74 -11.27 4.44
C ASN A 160 -12.61 -10.90 3.20
N ALA A 161 -13.07 -9.66 3.08
CA ALA A 161 -13.89 -9.24 1.95
C ALA A 161 -13.06 -9.13 0.66
N VAL A 162 -13.72 -9.34 -0.47
CA VAL A 162 -13.19 -9.13 -1.81
C VAL A 162 -13.95 -7.98 -2.47
N MET A 163 -13.25 -6.85 -2.66
CA MET A 163 -13.84 -5.61 -3.20
C MET A 163 -13.43 -5.39 -4.64
N VAL A 164 -14.38 -5.17 -5.53
CA VAL A 164 -14.11 -4.89 -6.96
C VAL A 164 -15.02 -3.79 -7.50
N GLY A 165 -14.57 -3.10 -8.52
CA GLY A 165 -15.36 -2.15 -9.31
C GLY A 165 -15.32 -0.71 -8.79
N ILE A 166 -16.11 0.17 -9.43
CA ILE A 166 -16.19 1.62 -9.19
C ILE A 166 -17.69 2.01 -9.09
N PRO A 167 -18.23 2.37 -7.90
CA PRO A 167 -17.60 2.21 -6.59
C PRO A 167 -17.40 0.73 -6.24
N ALA A 168 -16.42 0.42 -5.39
CA ALA A 168 -16.10 -0.95 -5.02
C ALA A 168 -17.26 -1.61 -4.26
N LYS A 169 -17.59 -2.83 -4.66
CA LYS A 169 -18.61 -3.67 -4.03
C LYS A 169 -17.99 -4.98 -3.55
N ASN A 170 -18.46 -5.48 -2.43
CA ASN A 170 -18.06 -6.78 -1.94
C ASN A 170 -18.68 -7.87 -2.83
N VAL A 171 -17.84 -8.71 -3.43
CA VAL A 171 -18.25 -9.81 -4.31
C VAL A 171 -18.03 -11.19 -3.68
N GLY A 172 -17.53 -11.23 -2.44
CA GLY A 172 -17.30 -12.49 -1.73
C GLY A 172 -16.31 -12.34 -0.59
N THR A 173 -15.87 -13.47 -0.10
CA THR A 173 -14.87 -13.56 0.97
C THR A 173 -13.59 -14.22 0.46
N THR A 174 -12.46 -13.87 1.07
CA THR A 174 -11.17 -14.50 0.80
C THR A 174 -11.21 -15.95 1.28
N THR A 175 -11.26 -16.90 0.35
CA THR A 175 -11.17 -18.34 0.58
C THR A 175 -9.99 -18.90 -0.21
N GLU A 176 -9.63 -20.16 0.01
CA GLU A 176 -8.62 -20.87 -0.81
C GLU A 176 -9.03 -20.95 -2.29
N GLU A 177 -10.33 -20.93 -2.57
CA GLU A 177 -10.88 -20.92 -3.92
C GLU A 177 -11.01 -19.52 -4.55
N PHE A 178 -10.51 -18.48 -3.87
CA PHE A 178 -10.62 -17.12 -4.38
C PHE A 178 -9.92 -16.98 -5.74
N LYS A 179 -10.73 -16.74 -6.78
CA LYS A 179 -10.27 -16.47 -8.14
C LYS A 179 -10.28 -14.97 -8.38
N PRO A 180 -9.12 -14.31 -8.47
CA PRO A 180 -9.07 -12.88 -8.74
C PRO A 180 -9.77 -12.58 -10.07
N TYR A 181 -10.58 -11.53 -10.08
CA TYR A 181 -11.30 -11.04 -11.28
C TYR A 181 -12.34 -11.98 -11.87
N GLY A 182 -12.81 -12.99 -11.15
CA GLY A 182 -13.81 -13.93 -11.66
C GLY A 182 -13.32 -14.82 -12.80
N ILE A 183 -12.04 -14.85 -13.08
CA ILE A 183 -11.46 -15.75 -14.09
C ILE A 183 -11.47 -17.16 -13.51
N ALA A 184 -12.30 -18.05 -14.09
CA ALA A 184 -12.23 -19.47 -13.81
C ALA A 184 -10.81 -19.97 -14.14
N ASN A 185 -10.28 -20.91 -13.33
CA ASN A 185 -9.07 -21.63 -13.75
C ASN A 185 -9.46 -22.25 -15.10
N GLY A 186 -8.72 -21.86 -16.16
CA GLY A 186 -9.05 -22.33 -17.49
C GLY A 186 -9.16 -23.85 -17.50
N ASP A 187 -10.27 -24.33 -17.94
CA ASP A 187 -10.36 -25.69 -18.44
C ASP A 187 -9.45 -25.70 -19.67
N ASN A 188 -8.27 -26.31 -19.54
CA ASN A 188 -7.40 -26.68 -20.65
C ASN A 188 -7.96 -27.88 -21.36
#